data_a07dd5384e3f57874f98f0e62eaacba4
#
_entry.id   a07dd5384e3f57874f98f0e62eaacba4
#
_cell.length_a   1.000
_cell.length_b   1.000
_cell.length_c   1.000
_cell.angle_alpha   90.00
_cell.angle_beta   90.00
_cell.angle_gamma   90.00
#
_symmetry.space_group_name_H-M   'P 1'
#
loop_
_entity.id
_entity.type
_entity.pdbx_description
1 polymer ?
#
loop_
_entity_poly.entity_id
_entity_poly.type
_entity_poly.pdbx_seq_one_letter_code
_entity_poly.pdbx_strand_id
1 'polypeptide(L)'
;MRAALWIIVAGAVLLPGCATSAAHDVPAVIVDPTPESRAELALAVQRALHSNPIPLSDDALTRSSVLSIDRMPRRDSHGRLLNGLEIGHKPETFHLVMSGKACVLVHDDVDQLRQVLTAAKCKPAPRA
;
A
#
# COMPACT_ATOMS: atom_id res chain seq x y z
N MET A 1 35.96 -63.45 21.63
CA MET A 1 35.33 -62.79 20.44
C MET A 1 34.26 -61.82 20.96
N ARG A 2 34.59 -60.54 20.94
CA ARG A 2 33.69 -59.49 21.42
C ARG A 2 33.15 -58.73 20.19
N ALA A 3 31.90 -58.94 19.87
CA ALA A 3 31.20 -58.18 18.81
C ALA A 3 30.75 -56.85 19.43
N ALA A 4 31.30 -55.75 18.95
CA ALA A 4 30.87 -54.43 19.31
C ALA A 4 29.69 -54.05 18.43
N LEU A 5 28.55 -53.87 19.06
CA LEU A 5 27.30 -53.40 18.42
C LEU A 5 27.36 -51.87 18.35
N TRP A 6 27.52 -51.33 17.12
CA TRP A 6 27.41 -49.90 16.85
C TRP A 6 25.93 -49.54 16.67
N ILE A 7 25.36 -48.85 17.61
CA ILE A 7 24.01 -48.26 17.49
C ILE A 7 24.16 -46.91 16.85
N ILE A 8 23.75 -46.80 15.58
CA ILE A 8 23.62 -45.51 14.89
C ILE A 8 22.28 -44.90 15.28
N VAL A 9 22.31 -43.87 16.13
CA VAL A 9 21.16 -43.05 16.46
C VAL A 9 21.00 -42.03 15.31
N ALA A 10 20.05 -42.28 14.43
CA ALA A 10 19.65 -41.33 13.41
C ALA A 10 18.80 -40.24 14.09
N GLY A 11 19.41 -39.10 14.40
CA GLY A 11 18.70 -37.91 14.87
C GLY A 11 17.88 -37.27 13.74
N ALA A 12 16.58 -37.42 13.77
CA ALA A 12 15.68 -36.67 12.91
C ALA A 12 15.64 -35.20 13.36
N VAL A 13 16.29 -34.33 12.60
CA VAL A 13 16.21 -32.88 12.77
C VAL A 13 14.87 -32.44 12.20
N LEU A 14 13.89 -32.24 13.07
CA LEU A 14 12.65 -31.56 12.74
C LEU A 14 12.94 -30.06 12.60
N LEU A 15 13.10 -29.59 11.36
CA LEU A 15 13.12 -28.17 11.03
C LEU A 15 11.68 -27.64 11.24
N PRO A 16 11.44 -26.68 12.16
CA PRO A 16 10.19 -26.00 12.21
C PRO A 16 10.09 -25.12 10.94
N GLY A 17 9.34 -25.59 9.97
CA GLY A 17 8.96 -24.76 8.83
C GLY A 17 8.16 -23.59 9.35
N CYS A 18 8.72 -22.37 9.34
CA CYS A 18 7.96 -21.16 9.51
C CYS A 18 7.02 -21.04 8.30
N ALA A 19 5.79 -21.50 8.46
CA ALA A 19 4.73 -21.16 7.52
C ALA A 19 4.44 -19.67 7.70
N THR A 20 5.12 -18.82 6.92
CA THR A 20 4.70 -17.43 6.73
C THR A 20 3.41 -17.48 5.92
N SER A 21 2.28 -17.52 6.59
CA SER A 21 1.00 -17.25 5.95
C SER A 21 1.09 -15.82 5.43
N ALA A 22 1.13 -15.64 4.11
CA ALA A 22 1.01 -14.34 3.49
C ALA A 22 -0.30 -13.72 3.98
N ALA A 23 -0.21 -12.59 4.69
CA ALA A 23 -1.39 -11.88 5.15
C ALA A 23 -2.20 -11.46 3.92
N HIS A 24 -3.46 -11.88 3.87
CA HIS A 24 -4.35 -11.46 2.80
C HIS A 24 -4.67 -9.98 2.96
N ASP A 25 -4.49 -9.22 1.88
CA ASP A 25 -4.89 -7.83 1.83
C ASP A 25 -6.41 -7.71 1.83
N VAL A 26 -6.93 -6.91 2.74
CA VAL A 26 -8.37 -6.62 2.84
C VAL A 26 -8.56 -5.14 2.55
N PRO A 27 -9.48 -4.75 1.65
CA PRO A 27 -9.80 -3.33 1.45
C PRO A 27 -10.13 -2.66 2.78
N ALA A 28 -9.59 -1.47 3.00
CA ALA A 28 -9.68 -0.77 4.28
C ALA A 28 -10.05 0.70 4.12
N VAL A 29 -10.53 1.27 5.19
CA VAL A 29 -10.76 2.72 5.32
C VAL A 29 -10.09 3.24 6.59
N ILE A 30 -9.74 4.53 6.58
CA ILE A 30 -9.17 5.22 7.73
C ILE A 30 -10.30 5.54 8.71
N VAL A 31 -10.08 5.25 9.98
CA VAL A 31 -10.96 5.67 11.08
C VAL A 31 -10.29 6.76 11.90
N ASP A 32 -11.10 7.69 12.43
CA ASP A 32 -10.64 8.78 13.28
C ASP A 32 -9.41 9.50 12.70
N PRO A 33 -9.50 10.10 11.49
CA PRO A 33 -8.36 10.73 10.86
C PRO A 33 -7.84 11.89 11.73
N THR A 34 -6.54 11.88 11.98
CA THR A 34 -5.83 12.93 12.70
C THR A 34 -5.02 13.80 11.75
N PRO A 35 -4.58 15.01 12.14
CA PRO A 35 -3.67 15.80 11.32
C PRO A 35 -2.42 15.03 10.93
N GLU A 36 -1.88 14.20 11.82
CA GLU A 36 -0.69 13.37 11.58
C GLU A 36 -0.97 12.29 10.54
N SER A 37 -2.10 11.59 10.64
CA SER A 37 -2.46 10.55 9.67
C SER A 37 -2.74 11.13 8.28
N ARG A 38 -3.34 12.32 8.21
CA ARG A 38 -3.55 13.03 6.95
C ARG A 38 -2.24 13.50 6.32
N ALA A 39 -1.34 14.03 7.12
CA ALA A 39 0.00 14.43 6.65
C ALA A 39 0.80 13.21 6.15
N GLU A 40 0.73 12.08 6.84
CA GLU A 40 1.37 10.84 6.42
C GLU A 40 0.81 10.34 5.09
N LEU A 41 -0.52 10.34 4.92
CA LEU A 41 -1.16 9.96 3.66
C LEU A 41 -0.72 10.87 2.51
N ALA A 42 -0.72 12.18 2.71
CA ALA A 42 -0.29 13.15 1.71
C ALA A 42 1.17 12.92 1.29
N LEU A 43 2.05 12.65 2.25
CA LEU A 43 3.45 12.34 1.97
C LEU A 43 3.61 11.01 1.22
N ALA A 44 2.82 10.01 1.55
CA ALA A 44 2.86 8.72 0.86
C ALA A 44 2.44 8.86 -0.62
N VAL A 45 1.38 9.61 -0.88
CA VAL A 45 0.93 9.92 -2.24
C VAL A 45 1.99 10.74 -3.00
N GLN A 46 2.53 11.77 -2.37
CA GLN A 46 3.57 12.61 -2.96
C GLN A 46 4.81 11.80 -3.36
N ARG A 47 5.25 10.89 -2.50
CA ARG A 47 6.39 10.00 -2.81
C ARG A 47 6.10 9.08 -3.97
N ALA A 48 4.91 8.49 -3.99
CA ALA A 48 4.53 7.58 -5.06
C ALA A 48 4.45 8.27 -6.43
N LEU A 49 3.99 9.52 -6.46
CA LEU A 49 3.83 10.28 -7.69
C LEU A 49 5.06 11.11 -8.07
N HIS A 50 6.11 11.11 -7.24
CA HIS A 50 7.29 11.97 -7.44
C HIS A 50 6.90 13.43 -7.75
N SER A 51 5.90 13.94 -7.04
CA SER A 51 5.26 15.22 -7.32
C SER A 51 5.46 16.23 -6.19
N ASN A 52 5.04 17.46 -6.45
CA ASN A 52 4.83 18.46 -5.40
C ASN A 52 3.67 18.02 -4.48
N PRO A 53 3.55 18.59 -3.28
CA PRO A 53 2.44 18.28 -2.39
C PRO A 53 1.09 18.44 -3.09
N ILE A 54 0.25 17.41 -2.99
CA ILE A 54 -1.09 17.37 -3.55
C ILE A 54 -2.07 17.56 -2.39
N PRO A 55 -2.97 18.55 -2.47
CA PRO A 55 -4.00 18.70 -1.46
C PRO A 55 -4.97 17.51 -1.56
N LEU A 56 -5.13 16.79 -0.45
CA LEU A 56 -6.12 15.73 -0.31
C LEU A 56 -7.30 16.24 0.50
N SER A 57 -8.48 15.69 0.21
CA SER A 57 -9.65 15.93 1.04
C SER A 57 -9.43 15.44 2.47
N ASP A 58 -9.99 16.13 3.45
CA ASP A 58 -9.89 15.75 4.86
C ASP A 58 -10.50 14.37 5.16
N ASP A 59 -11.44 13.93 4.33
CA ASP A 59 -12.10 12.63 4.42
C ASP A 59 -11.56 11.59 3.43
N ALA A 60 -10.41 11.86 2.80
CA ALA A 60 -9.78 10.91 1.87
C ALA A 60 -9.59 9.55 2.54
N LEU A 61 -10.03 8.48 1.84
CA LEU A 61 -9.97 7.10 2.29
C LEU A 61 -10.71 6.79 3.61
N THR A 62 -11.63 7.64 4.02
CA THR A 62 -12.47 7.37 5.21
C THR A 62 -13.77 6.64 4.88
N ARG A 63 -14.27 6.77 3.66
CA ARG A 63 -15.51 6.15 3.18
C ARG A 63 -15.29 5.11 2.08
N SER A 64 -14.22 5.28 1.33
CA SER A 64 -13.82 4.40 0.24
C SER A 64 -12.39 3.95 0.44
N SER A 65 -12.10 2.72 0.08
CA SER A 65 -10.73 2.20 0.05
C SER A 65 -9.94 2.64 -1.18
N VAL A 66 -10.55 3.38 -2.09
CA VAL A 66 -9.95 3.84 -3.35
C VAL A 66 -9.80 5.36 -3.33
N LEU A 67 -8.62 5.81 -3.69
CA LEU A 67 -8.29 7.22 -3.90
C LEU A 67 -7.84 7.40 -5.35
N SER A 68 -8.56 8.22 -6.11
CA SER A 68 -8.17 8.58 -7.47
C SER A 68 -7.67 10.02 -7.50
N ILE A 69 -6.54 10.24 -8.15
CA ILE A 69 -5.92 11.56 -8.30
C ILE A 69 -5.78 11.85 -9.79
N ASP A 70 -6.49 12.89 -10.22
CA ASP A 70 -6.36 13.37 -11.58
C ASP A 70 -5.10 14.22 -11.71
N ARG A 71 -4.22 13.85 -12.61
CA ARG A 71 -3.10 14.71 -12.97
C ARG A 71 -3.61 15.89 -13.80
N MET A 72 -3.41 17.09 -13.30
CA MET A 72 -3.64 18.27 -14.11
C MET A 72 -2.72 18.25 -15.33
N PRO A 73 -3.24 18.40 -16.56
CA PRO A 73 -2.41 18.49 -17.74
C PRO A 73 -1.46 19.70 -17.60
N ARG A 74 -0.20 19.48 -17.96
CA ARG A 74 0.80 20.56 -17.94
C ARG A 74 0.41 21.62 -18.96
N ARG A 75 0.37 22.86 -18.52
CA ARG A 75 0.12 24.02 -19.36
C ARG A 75 1.41 24.84 -19.50
N ASP A 76 1.60 25.45 -20.67
CA ASP A 76 2.68 26.42 -20.87
C ASP A 76 2.37 27.76 -20.15
N SER A 77 3.29 28.70 -20.21
CA SER A 77 3.13 30.05 -19.65
C SER A 77 1.95 30.83 -20.26
N HIS A 78 1.41 30.41 -21.40
CA HIS A 78 0.25 30.98 -22.08
C HIS A 78 -1.05 30.21 -21.82
N GLY A 79 -1.03 29.23 -20.90
CA GLY A 79 -2.21 28.43 -20.57
C GLY A 79 -2.57 27.35 -21.58
N ARG A 80 -1.73 27.09 -22.60
CA ARG A 80 -1.96 26.05 -23.61
C ARG A 80 -1.44 24.71 -23.10
N LEU A 81 -2.14 23.63 -23.44
CA LEU A 81 -1.70 22.28 -23.14
C LEU A 81 -0.38 21.98 -23.85
N LEU A 82 0.62 21.51 -23.11
CA LEU A 82 1.99 21.30 -23.61
C LEU A 82 2.10 20.18 -24.66
N ASN A 83 1.12 19.31 -24.77
CA ASN A 83 1.08 18.29 -25.83
C ASN A 83 -0.36 18.13 -26.25
N GLY A 84 -0.72 18.63 -27.42
CA GLY A 84 -2.07 18.58 -27.98
C GLY A 84 -2.65 17.19 -28.23
N LEU A 85 -2.03 16.14 -27.71
CA LEU A 85 -2.40 14.73 -27.87
C LEU A 85 -2.43 13.97 -26.54
N GLU A 86 -2.61 14.65 -25.42
CA GLU A 86 -2.88 13.96 -24.17
C GLU A 86 -4.34 13.47 -24.15
N ILE A 87 -4.61 12.56 -25.06
CA ILE A 87 -5.84 11.79 -25.06
C ILE A 87 -5.71 10.78 -23.91
N GLY A 88 -6.43 11.05 -22.80
CA GLY A 88 -6.63 10.09 -21.75
C GLY A 88 -5.48 10.03 -20.72
N HIS A 89 -5.30 11.10 -19.93
CA HIS A 89 -4.64 10.93 -18.65
C HIS A 89 -5.44 9.95 -17.80
N LYS A 90 -4.90 8.76 -17.68
CA LYS A 90 -5.41 7.80 -16.71
C LYS A 90 -5.17 8.39 -15.31
N PRO A 91 -6.20 8.55 -14.46
CA PRO A 91 -5.99 8.99 -13.10
C PRO A 91 -5.09 8.02 -12.35
N GLU A 92 -4.28 8.54 -11.47
CA GLU A 92 -3.48 7.72 -10.56
C GLU A 92 -4.39 7.16 -9.47
N THR A 93 -4.37 5.87 -9.29
CA THR A 93 -5.26 5.18 -8.36
C THR A 93 -4.47 4.54 -7.24
N PHE A 94 -4.94 4.75 -6.02
CA PHE A 94 -4.40 4.15 -4.81
C PHE A 94 -5.48 3.32 -4.13
N HIS A 95 -5.08 2.22 -3.53
CA HIS A 95 -5.92 1.40 -2.68
C HIS A 95 -5.37 1.38 -1.26
N LEU A 96 -6.27 1.57 -0.30
CA LEU A 96 -5.93 1.33 1.10
C LEU A 96 -6.34 -0.08 1.47
N VAL A 97 -5.41 -0.83 2.02
CA VAL A 97 -5.64 -2.21 2.47
C VAL A 97 -5.13 -2.41 3.89
N MET A 98 -5.74 -3.36 4.58
CA MET A 98 -5.14 -3.95 5.76
C MET A 98 -4.39 -5.21 5.36
N SER A 99 -3.10 -5.24 5.66
CA SER A 99 -2.27 -6.42 5.57
C SER A 99 -1.97 -6.88 6.99
N GLY A 100 -2.72 -7.89 7.46
CA GLY A 100 -2.75 -8.20 8.88
C GLY A 100 -3.34 -7.05 9.69
N LYS A 101 -2.54 -6.45 10.57
CA LYS A 101 -2.91 -5.26 11.38
C LYS A 101 -2.39 -3.95 10.81
N ALA A 102 -1.59 -4.00 9.75
CA ALA A 102 -0.98 -2.82 9.16
C ALA A 102 -1.90 -2.15 8.15
N CYS A 103 -1.98 -0.81 8.20
CA CYS A 103 -2.54 0.01 7.13
C CYS A 103 -1.50 0.13 6.01
N VAL A 104 -1.85 -0.23 4.80
CA VAL A 104 -0.94 -0.16 3.65
C VAL A 104 -1.61 0.57 2.51
N LEU A 105 -0.95 1.61 2.01
CA LEU A 105 -1.35 2.30 0.79
C LEU A 105 -0.65 1.62 -0.39
N VAL A 106 -1.44 1.18 -1.36
CA VAL A 106 -0.95 0.53 -2.58
C VAL A 106 -1.23 1.43 -3.77
N HIS A 107 -0.20 1.75 -4.55
CA HIS A 107 -0.34 2.46 -5.81
C HIS A 107 -0.56 1.46 -6.94
N ASP A 108 -1.59 1.64 -7.72
CA ASP A 108 -1.98 0.76 -8.83
C ASP A 108 -1.14 0.97 -10.09
N ASP A 109 0.09 1.36 -9.95
CA ASP A 109 1.00 1.44 -11.08
C ASP A 109 1.70 0.10 -11.32
N VAL A 110 2.50 0.04 -12.37
CA VAL A 110 3.21 -1.17 -12.85
C VAL A 110 3.99 -1.87 -11.73
N ASP A 111 4.50 -1.11 -10.78
CA ASP A 111 5.32 -1.64 -9.67
C ASP A 111 4.53 -1.91 -8.38
N GLN A 112 3.24 -1.61 -8.34
CA GLN A 112 2.38 -1.77 -7.16
C GLN A 112 3.06 -1.33 -5.85
N LEU A 113 3.57 -0.10 -5.85
CA LEU A 113 4.28 0.45 -4.70
C LEU A 113 3.41 0.38 -3.44
N ARG A 114 3.95 -0.22 -2.40
CA ARG A 114 3.28 -0.40 -1.11
C ARG A 114 3.96 0.47 -0.05
N GLN A 115 3.18 1.24 0.66
CA GLN A 115 3.67 2.10 1.76
C GLN A 115 2.86 1.83 3.02
N VAL A 116 3.54 1.52 4.11
CA VAL A 116 2.89 1.33 5.41
C VAL A 116 2.59 2.70 6.02
N LEU A 117 1.34 2.89 6.45
CA LEU A 117 0.88 4.08 7.17
C LEU A 117 0.86 3.76 8.67
N THR A 118 1.72 4.39 9.44
CA THR A 118 1.88 4.11 10.88
C THR A 118 1.01 5.00 11.76
N ALA A 119 0.74 6.24 11.31
CA ALA A 119 -0.12 7.18 12.04
C ALA A 119 -1.62 6.96 11.76
N ALA A 120 -1.97 6.29 10.68
CA ALA A 120 -3.35 5.99 10.31
C ALA A 120 -3.86 4.76 11.06
N LYS A 121 -5.12 4.85 11.53
CA LYS A 121 -5.88 3.71 12.04
C LYS A 121 -6.83 3.25 10.95
N CYS A 122 -6.86 1.96 10.68
CA CYS A 122 -7.70 1.38 9.64
C CYS A 122 -8.64 0.34 10.18
N LYS A 123 -9.74 0.17 9.48
CA LYS A 123 -10.66 -0.96 9.61
C LYS A 123 -11.00 -1.50 8.23
N PRO A 124 -11.48 -2.75 8.11
CA PRO A 124 -11.98 -3.25 6.84
C PRO A 124 -13.04 -2.32 6.26
N ALA A 125 -12.97 -2.06 4.95
CA ALA A 125 -13.96 -1.27 4.27
C ALA A 125 -15.33 -1.96 4.31
N PRO A 126 -16.45 -1.20 4.41
CA PRO A 126 -17.78 -1.77 4.31
C PRO A 126 -17.93 -2.51 2.97
N ARG A 127 -18.56 -3.65 2.97
CA ARG A 127 -18.93 -4.32 1.73
C ARG A 127 -20.02 -3.51 1.06
N ALA A 128 -19.80 -3.25 -0.21
CA ALA A 128 -20.83 -2.60 -1.03
C ALA A 128 -22.02 -3.54 -1.23
#